data_7f2249c416ed4f1030fd38e54e17885a
#
_entry.id   7f2249c416ed4f1030fd38e54e17885a
#
_cell.length_a   1.000
_cell.length_b   1.000
_cell.length_c   1.000
_cell.angle_alpha   90.00
_cell.angle_beta   90.00
_cell.angle_gamma   90.00
#
_symmetry.space_group_name_H-M   'P 1'
#
loop_
_entity.id
_entity.type
_entity.pdbx_description
1 polymer ?
#
loop_
_entity_poly.entity_id
_entity_poly.type
_entity_poly.pdbx_seq_one_letter_code
_entity_poly.pdbx_strand_id
1 'polypeptide(L)'
;MGNKKKLIHKGLIDKFPDNISVFVDVFAGSSIVGMNVNADIHIVNDSDSNLVKLYELFENYDVTDIINHINSRIGEYGLARERTKRNEFKDKRKIDEYKSAYMKFRADYNTNPNVLDFYTLMFYSFSQQFRFNNKGEFNMPCGNDCFSHKNEEYIKNGCEFFSKCTTKIYNNDFRELLKELLKMKCHEKMFFYFDPPYLGTTATYNENNGWSEQDETDLYSELEKLSEYNIKWAMSNVINNKGRVNQMLIDQIDANNYNVHTFDGFTYMACGKGNSNAKEVLITNY
;
A
#
# COMPACT_ATOMS: atom_id res chain seq x y z
N MET A 1 -1.76 -5.92 -1.94
CA MET A 1 -1.98 -4.50 -1.60
C MET A 1 -2.67 -3.82 -2.77
N GLY A 2 -3.66 -2.96 -2.49
CA GLY A 2 -4.25 -2.09 -3.50
C GLY A 2 -3.15 -1.22 -4.13
N ASN A 3 -3.04 -1.23 -5.44
CA ASN A 3 -1.97 -0.51 -6.13
C ASN A 3 -2.58 0.60 -6.99
N LYS A 4 -2.37 1.85 -6.61
CA LYS A 4 -2.85 3.05 -7.33
C LYS A 4 -2.17 3.31 -8.68
N LYS A 5 -1.22 2.46 -9.09
CA LYS A 5 -0.46 2.63 -10.34
C LYS A 5 -1.36 2.88 -11.56
N LYS A 6 -2.49 2.16 -11.66
CA LYS A 6 -3.45 2.36 -12.76
C LYS A 6 -4.12 3.72 -12.71
N LEU A 7 -4.46 4.23 -11.51
CA LEU A 7 -5.05 5.56 -11.35
C LEU A 7 -4.03 6.66 -11.62
N ILE A 8 -2.78 6.48 -11.19
CA ILE A 8 -1.69 7.41 -11.53
C ILE A 8 -1.56 7.55 -13.04
N HIS A 9 -1.54 6.43 -13.79
CA HIS A 9 -1.52 6.48 -15.27
C HIS A 9 -2.78 7.13 -15.89
N LYS A 10 -3.85 7.29 -15.15
CA LYS A 10 -5.10 7.94 -15.57
C LYS A 10 -5.22 9.38 -15.05
N GLY A 11 -4.15 9.93 -14.53
CA GLY A 11 -4.11 11.33 -14.12
C GLY A 11 -4.55 11.57 -12.68
N LEU A 12 -4.40 10.60 -11.77
CA LEU A 12 -4.66 10.82 -10.35
C LEU A 12 -3.88 12.01 -9.81
N ILE A 13 -2.57 12.04 -10.08
CA ILE A 13 -1.66 13.07 -9.59
C ILE A 13 -1.91 14.41 -10.27
N ASP A 14 -2.40 14.41 -11.51
CA ASP A 14 -2.76 15.64 -12.26
C ASP A 14 -3.92 16.41 -11.59
N LYS A 15 -4.60 15.78 -10.62
CA LYS A 15 -5.64 16.42 -9.81
C LYS A 15 -5.13 17.04 -8.52
N PHE A 16 -3.87 16.80 -8.17
CA PHE A 16 -3.25 17.38 -6.98
C PHE A 16 -2.84 18.83 -7.22
N PRO A 17 -2.65 19.63 -6.17
CA PRO A 17 -2.17 21.00 -6.32
C PRO A 17 -0.78 21.06 -6.96
N ASP A 18 -0.52 22.14 -7.70
CA ASP A 18 0.83 22.47 -8.13
C ASP A 18 1.70 22.89 -6.93
N ASN A 19 3.01 22.65 -6.99
CA ASN A 19 4.02 23.14 -6.02
C ASN A 19 3.73 22.70 -4.57
N ILE A 20 3.63 21.41 -4.34
CA ILE A 20 3.44 20.84 -3.00
C ILE A 20 4.74 20.96 -2.20
N SER A 21 4.72 21.73 -1.10
CA SER A 21 5.89 21.83 -0.21
C SER A 21 6.03 20.58 0.68
N VAL A 22 4.93 20.12 1.28
CA VAL A 22 4.91 18.90 2.10
C VAL A 22 3.78 18.02 1.65
N PHE A 23 4.10 16.83 1.13
CA PHE A 23 3.13 15.80 0.79
C PHE A 23 3.00 14.81 1.94
N VAL A 24 1.78 14.58 2.41
CA VAL A 24 1.48 13.63 3.49
C VAL A 24 0.65 12.48 2.93
N ASP A 25 1.26 11.29 2.83
CA ASP A 25 0.59 10.04 2.46
C ASP A 25 0.12 9.34 3.75
N VAL A 26 -1.16 9.52 4.11
CA VAL A 26 -1.69 9.13 5.43
C VAL A 26 -1.89 7.62 5.55
N PHE A 27 -2.23 6.95 4.45
CA PHE A 27 -2.42 5.49 4.33
C PHE A 27 -1.54 4.97 3.21
N ALA A 28 -0.24 5.04 3.38
CA ALA A 28 0.72 4.94 2.27
C ALA A 28 0.76 3.56 1.61
N GLY A 29 0.50 2.48 2.33
CA GLY A 29 0.47 1.12 1.78
C GLY A 29 1.76 0.76 1.05
N SER A 30 1.73 0.74 -0.29
CA SER A 30 2.91 0.53 -1.13
C SER A 30 3.72 1.82 -1.38
N SER A 31 3.29 2.95 -0.85
CA SER A 31 3.85 4.30 -1.06
C SER A 31 3.96 4.73 -2.54
N ILE A 32 3.25 4.06 -3.43
CA ILE A 32 3.35 4.31 -4.88
C ILE A 32 2.85 5.72 -5.25
N VAL A 33 1.93 6.31 -4.49
CA VAL A 33 1.46 7.67 -4.73
C VAL A 33 2.55 8.65 -4.31
N GLY A 34 3.06 8.55 -3.09
CA GLY A 34 4.16 9.38 -2.60
C GLY A 34 5.39 9.35 -3.51
N MET A 35 5.78 8.16 -4.00
CA MET A 35 6.91 8.01 -4.93
C MET A 35 6.72 8.72 -6.29
N ASN A 36 5.49 9.03 -6.67
CA ASN A 36 5.17 9.67 -7.97
C ASN A 36 4.73 11.13 -7.83
N VAL A 37 4.62 11.66 -6.62
CA VAL A 37 4.33 13.07 -6.35
C VAL A 37 5.63 13.86 -6.24
N ASN A 38 5.69 15.02 -6.89
CA ASN A 38 6.80 15.95 -6.72
C ASN A 38 6.50 16.88 -5.53
N ALA A 39 7.29 16.77 -4.45
CA ALA A 39 7.19 17.61 -3.27
C ALA A 39 8.58 17.81 -2.65
N ASP A 40 8.75 18.90 -1.88
CA ASP A 40 10.02 19.18 -1.19
C ASP A 40 10.27 18.20 -0.04
N ILE A 41 9.19 17.86 0.68
CA ILE A 41 9.20 16.92 1.82
C ILE A 41 8.07 15.91 1.63
N HIS A 42 8.37 14.64 1.92
CA HIS A 42 7.41 13.57 1.98
C HIS A 42 7.24 13.06 3.41
N ILE A 43 6.00 12.95 3.86
CA ILE A 43 5.62 12.25 5.09
C ILE A 43 4.85 11.01 4.67
N VAL A 44 5.39 9.84 5.00
CA VAL A 44 4.83 8.53 4.64
C VAL A 44 4.40 7.84 5.93
N ASN A 45 3.12 7.55 6.05
CA ASN A 45 2.56 6.90 7.23
C ASN A 45 1.77 5.65 6.88
N ASP A 46 1.88 4.64 7.71
CA ASP A 46 0.96 3.51 7.72
C ASP A 46 0.83 2.98 9.16
N SER A 47 -0.36 2.51 9.52
CA SER A 47 -0.59 1.88 10.82
C SER A 47 -0.06 0.44 10.90
N ASP A 48 0.17 -0.23 9.75
CA ASP A 48 0.77 -1.57 9.72
C ASP A 48 2.29 -1.49 9.89
N SER A 49 2.77 -1.83 11.07
CA SER A 49 4.19 -1.84 11.40
C SER A 49 5.04 -2.74 10.47
N ASN A 50 4.44 -3.73 9.80
CA ASN A 50 5.18 -4.56 8.85
C ASN A 50 5.43 -3.82 7.53
N LEU A 51 4.52 -2.92 7.12
CA LEU A 51 4.78 -2.01 6.00
C LEU A 51 5.87 -1.01 6.34
N VAL A 52 5.83 -0.44 7.54
CA VAL A 52 6.83 0.51 8.01
C VAL A 52 8.22 -0.14 8.05
N LYS A 53 8.36 -1.37 8.50
CA LYS A 53 9.64 -2.13 8.41
C LYS A 53 10.16 -2.25 6.98
N LEU A 54 9.28 -2.30 5.96
CA LEU A 54 9.71 -2.31 4.56
C LEU A 54 10.15 -0.93 4.09
N TYR A 55 9.56 0.15 4.58
CA TYR A 55 10.05 1.51 4.31
C TYR A 55 11.43 1.72 4.94
N GLU A 56 11.60 1.31 6.20
CA GLU A 56 12.89 1.34 6.91
C GLU A 56 13.94 0.45 6.25
N LEU A 57 13.56 -0.69 5.64
CA LEU A 57 14.48 -1.50 4.84
C LEU A 57 15.04 -0.69 3.68
N PHE A 58 14.18 0.02 2.93
CA PHE A 58 14.62 0.83 1.80
C PHE A 58 15.38 2.10 2.24
N GLU A 59 15.16 2.60 3.44
CA GLU A 59 15.91 3.71 4.02
C GLU A 59 17.32 3.30 4.42
N ASN A 60 17.48 2.10 5.00
CA ASN A 60 18.70 1.69 5.69
C ASN A 60 19.60 0.73 4.92
N TYR A 61 19.16 0.17 3.81
CA TYR A 61 19.94 -0.79 3.02
C TYR A 61 20.16 -0.31 1.60
N ASP A 62 21.36 -0.58 1.08
CA ASP A 62 21.66 -0.33 -0.32
C ASP A 62 20.96 -1.34 -1.23
N VAL A 63 20.62 -0.89 -2.45
CA VAL A 63 20.01 -1.73 -3.51
C VAL A 63 20.75 -3.05 -3.70
N THR A 64 22.09 -2.97 -3.75
CA THR A 64 22.97 -4.13 -3.97
C THR A 64 22.88 -5.13 -2.83
N ASP A 65 22.81 -4.67 -1.58
CA ASP A 65 22.71 -5.54 -0.40
C ASP A 65 21.39 -6.29 -0.37
N ILE A 66 20.27 -5.59 -0.67
CA ILE A 66 18.94 -6.21 -0.76
C ILE A 66 18.93 -7.29 -1.85
N ILE A 67 19.40 -6.96 -3.06
CA ILE A 67 19.40 -7.89 -4.20
C ILE A 67 20.32 -9.08 -3.94
N ASN A 68 21.52 -8.88 -3.38
CA ASN A 68 22.44 -9.95 -3.03
C ASN A 68 21.84 -10.88 -1.97
N HIS A 69 21.19 -10.33 -0.95
CA HIS A 69 20.50 -11.15 0.05
C HIS A 69 19.41 -12.02 -0.58
N ILE A 70 18.54 -11.44 -1.41
CA ILE A 70 17.48 -12.18 -2.12
C ILE A 70 18.08 -13.31 -2.96
N ASN A 71 19.12 -13.01 -3.75
CA ASN A 71 19.79 -14.01 -4.57
C ASN A 71 20.46 -15.12 -3.76
N SER A 72 21.04 -14.79 -2.60
CA SER A 72 21.58 -15.76 -1.65
C SER A 72 20.50 -16.73 -1.16
N ARG A 73 19.34 -16.20 -0.72
CA ARG A 73 18.21 -17.04 -0.28
C ARG A 73 17.63 -17.90 -1.40
N ILE A 74 17.57 -17.37 -2.63
CA ILE A 74 17.16 -18.16 -3.80
C ILE A 74 18.09 -19.35 -4.01
N GLY A 75 19.40 -19.15 -3.89
CA GLY A 75 20.39 -20.22 -4.03
C GLY A 75 20.34 -21.23 -2.88
N GLU A 76 20.26 -20.76 -1.64
CA GLU A 76 20.27 -21.58 -0.42
C GLU A 76 19.07 -22.52 -0.32
N TYR A 77 17.88 -22.01 -0.62
CA TYR A 77 16.63 -22.77 -0.49
C TYR A 77 16.19 -23.43 -1.80
N GLY A 78 16.76 -23.07 -2.94
CA GLY A 78 16.30 -23.54 -4.25
C GLY A 78 14.95 -22.93 -4.65
N LEU A 79 14.71 -21.65 -4.35
CA LEU A 79 13.49 -20.96 -4.71
C LEU A 79 13.37 -20.79 -6.23
N ALA A 80 12.14 -20.68 -6.73
CA ALA A 80 11.85 -20.54 -8.15
C ALA A 80 12.50 -19.29 -8.75
N ARG A 81 13.12 -19.44 -9.94
CA ARG A 81 13.65 -18.32 -10.74
C ARG A 81 12.75 -17.93 -11.91
N GLU A 82 11.63 -18.61 -12.05
CA GLU A 82 10.61 -18.36 -13.09
C GLU A 82 9.22 -18.58 -12.52
N ARG A 83 8.21 -17.95 -13.13
CA ARG A 83 6.82 -18.09 -12.67
C ARG A 83 6.33 -19.52 -12.82
N THR A 84 5.71 -20.05 -11.76
CA THR A 84 5.27 -21.45 -11.66
C THR A 84 3.77 -21.63 -11.91
N LYS A 85 3.19 -20.92 -12.86
CA LYS A 85 1.76 -21.10 -13.19
C LYS A 85 1.50 -22.52 -13.66
N ARG A 86 0.61 -23.21 -12.97
CA ARG A 86 0.32 -24.65 -13.14
C ARG A 86 -0.03 -25.06 -14.57
N ASN A 87 -0.59 -24.16 -15.40
CA ASN A 87 -0.99 -24.42 -16.79
C ASN A 87 0.14 -24.12 -17.80
N GLU A 88 1.18 -23.41 -17.39
CA GLU A 88 2.29 -22.99 -18.25
C GLU A 88 3.58 -23.78 -17.92
N PHE A 89 3.66 -24.36 -16.73
CA PHE A 89 4.83 -25.09 -16.26
C PHE A 89 4.78 -26.57 -16.69
N LYS A 90 5.75 -26.97 -17.50
CA LYS A 90 5.76 -28.33 -18.11
C LYS A 90 6.07 -29.46 -17.11
N ASP A 91 6.83 -29.19 -16.07
CA ASP A 91 7.22 -30.18 -15.06
C ASP A 91 6.54 -29.94 -13.71
N LYS A 92 5.48 -30.70 -13.43
CA LYS A 92 4.73 -30.62 -12.19
C LYS A 92 5.56 -30.95 -10.93
N ARG A 93 6.62 -31.77 -11.05
CA ARG A 93 7.48 -32.15 -9.91
C ARG A 93 8.27 -30.95 -9.42
N LYS A 94 8.77 -30.09 -10.32
CA LYS A 94 9.43 -28.84 -9.95
C LYS A 94 8.55 -27.88 -9.20
N ILE A 95 7.23 -27.84 -9.48
CA ILE A 95 6.29 -26.99 -8.74
C ILE A 95 6.23 -27.40 -7.26
N ASP A 96 6.19 -28.72 -7.00
CA ASP A 96 6.15 -29.23 -5.63
C ASP A 96 7.49 -29.02 -4.90
N GLU A 97 8.62 -29.12 -5.62
CA GLU A 97 9.96 -28.78 -5.10
C GLU A 97 10.03 -27.30 -4.69
N TYR A 98 9.63 -26.38 -5.55
CA TYR A 98 9.62 -24.94 -5.25
C TYR A 98 8.67 -24.59 -4.12
N LYS A 99 7.52 -25.23 -4.05
CA LYS A 99 6.60 -25.08 -2.93
C LYS A 99 7.20 -25.55 -1.62
N SER A 100 7.90 -26.70 -1.64
CA SER A 100 8.62 -27.24 -0.47
C SER A 100 9.75 -26.32 -0.03
N ALA A 101 10.51 -25.77 -0.99
CA ALA A 101 11.56 -24.79 -0.75
C ALA A 101 11.01 -23.52 -0.06
N TYR A 102 9.94 -22.97 -0.59
CA TYR A 102 9.25 -21.82 0.03
C TYR A 102 8.77 -22.13 1.46
N MET A 103 8.16 -23.30 1.67
CA MET A 103 7.64 -23.68 2.98
C MET A 103 8.77 -23.84 4.01
N LYS A 104 9.93 -24.37 3.59
CA LYS A 104 11.13 -24.45 4.42
C LYS A 104 11.63 -23.04 4.77
N PHE A 105 11.82 -22.18 3.78
CA PHE A 105 12.28 -20.81 3.99
C PHE A 105 11.33 -20.04 4.93
N ARG A 106 10.01 -20.19 4.75
CA ARG A 106 9.02 -19.58 5.64
C ARG A 106 9.12 -20.09 7.08
N ALA A 107 9.36 -21.39 7.28
CA ALA A 107 9.53 -21.98 8.61
C ALA A 107 10.80 -21.43 9.29
N ASP A 108 11.90 -21.34 8.57
CA ASP A 108 13.16 -20.81 9.10
C ASP A 108 13.06 -19.32 9.42
N TYR A 109 12.38 -18.54 8.56
CA TYR A 109 12.03 -17.14 8.85
C TYR A 109 11.22 -17.01 10.16
N ASN A 110 10.19 -17.82 10.36
CA ASN A 110 9.38 -17.78 11.57
C ASN A 110 10.16 -18.14 12.85
N THR A 111 11.28 -18.88 12.71
CA THR A 111 12.18 -19.20 13.82
C THR A 111 13.15 -18.04 14.12
N ASN A 112 13.61 -17.35 13.08
CA ASN A 112 14.55 -16.23 13.19
C ASN A 112 14.13 -15.06 12.25
N PRO A 113 13.12 -14.28 12.60
CA PRO A 113 12.58 -13.23 11.75
C PRO A 113 13.57 -12.09 11.51
N ASN A 114 13.71 -11.68 10.24
CA ASN A 114 14.42 -10.47 9.85
C ASN A 114 13.77 -9.82 8.62
N VAL A 115 13.99 -8.54 8.42
CA VAL A 115 13.28 -7.76 7.40
C VAL A 115 13.67 -8.15 5.97
N LEU A 116 14.92 -8.56 5.71
CA LEU A 116 15.39 -8.97 4.39
C LEU A 116 14.74 -10.29 3.95
N ASP A 117 14.64 -11.26 4.87
CA ASP A 117 13.93 -12.52 4.62
C ASP A 117 12.43 -12.31 4.49
N PHE A 118 11.84 -11.42 5.29
CA PHE A 118 10.44 -11.02 5.15
C PHE A 118 10.16 -10.46 3.76
N TYR A 119 10.98 -9.52 3.30
CA TYR A 119 10.83 -8.94 1.97
C TYR A 119 11.03 -9.99 0.87
N THR A 120 12.00 -10.89 1.03
CA THR A 120 12.24 -12.00 0.10
C THR A 120 11.02 -12.93 0.01
N LEU A 121 10.42 -13.31 1.16
CA LEU A 121 9.22 -14.17 1.20
C LEU A 121 8.05 -13.58 0.43
N MET A 122 7.89 -12.25 0.42
CA MET A 122 6.79 -11.59 -0.28
C MET A 122 6.80 -11.87 -1.78
N PHE A 123 7.97 -11.99 -2.44
CA PHE A 123 8.04 -12.29 -3.87
C PHE A 123 7.49 -13.68 -4.22
N TYR A 124 7.55 -14.61 -3.27
CA TYR A 124 7.13 -16.01 -3.42
C TYR A 124 5.78 -16.30 -2.78
N SER A 125 5.21 -15.37 -2.05
CA SER A 125 3.91 -15.51 -1.41
C SER A 125 2.76 -15.33 -2.40
N PHE A 126 1.59 -15.86 -2.04
CA PHE A 126 0.38 -15.73 -2.86
C PHE A 126 0.02 -14.26 -3.09
N SER A 127 -0.09 -13.87 -4.36
CA SER A 127 -0.34 -12.49 -4.81
C SER A 127 0.69 -11.46 -4.33
N GLN A 128 1.90 -11.90 -3.97
CA GLN A 128 2.96 -11.05 -3.40
C GLN A 128 2.48 -10.24 -2.18
N GLN A 129 1.67 -10.87 -1.35
CA GLN A 129 1.12 -10.31 -0.13
C GLN A 129 1.78 -10.92 1.10
N PHE A 130 1.61 -10.28 2.24
CA PHE A 130 1.99 -10.83 3.53
C PHE A 130 0.78 -10.94 4.45
N ARG A 131 0.88 -11.87 5.38
CA ARG A 131 -0.09 -12.07 6.46
C ARG A 131 0.63 -12.76 7.60
N PHE A 132 0.30 -12.35 8.82
CA PHE A 132 0.77 -12.97 10.04
C PHE A 132 -0.43 -13.55 10.80
N ASN A 133 -0.22 -14.67 11.47
CA ASN A 133 -1.23 -15.24 12.37
C ASN A 133 -1.19 -14.57 13.76
N ASN A 134 -2.10 -14.96 14.65
CA ASN A 134 -2.18 -14.39 15.99
C ASN A 134 -0.93 -14.65 16.87
N LYS A 135 0.00 -15.51 16.43
CA LYS A 135 1.28 -15.75 17.08
C LYS A 135 2.41 -14.89 16.51
N GLY A 136 2.10 -14.03 15.53
CA GLY A 136 3.09 -13.22 14.82
C GLY A 136 3.90 -14.01 13.77
N GLU A 137 3.49 -15.23 13.40
CA GLU A 137 4.17 -16.03 12.38
C GLU A 137 3.65 -15.68 10.99
N PHE A 138 4.56 -15.51 10.04
CA PHE A 138 4.22 -15.34 8.62
C PHE A 138 3.53 -16.61 8.10
N ASN A 139 2.29 -16.48 7.62
CA ASN A 139 1.46 -17.62 7.26
C ASN A 139 0.88 -17.59 5.83
N MET A 140 1.40 -16.69 4.99
CA MET A 140 0.96 -16.64 3.57
C MET A 140 1.31 -17.94 2.85
N PRO A 141 0.40 -18.51 2.03
CA PRO A 141 0.72 -19.67 1.20
C PRO A 141 1.69 -19.31 0.06
N CYS A 142 2.34 -20.34 -0.50
CA CYS A 142 3.18 -20.18 -1.68
C CYS A 142 2.36 -19.67 -2.88
N GLY A 143 2.89 -18.65 -3.54
CA GLY A 143 2.38 -18.10 -4.80
C GLY A 143 2.96 -18.78 -6.04
N ASN A 144 2.68 -18.19 -7.19
CA ASN A 144 3.22 -18.63 -8.48
C ASN A 144 4.24 -17.64 -9.07
N ASP A 145 4.50 -16.54 -8.36
CA ASP A 145 5.44 -15.52 -8.78
C ASP A 145 6.84 -15.80 -8.21
N CYS A 146 7.82 -15.08 -8.70
CA CYS A 146 9.22 -15.19 -8.28
C CYS A 146 9.88 -13.81 -8.34
N PHE A 147 11.06 -13.71 -7.77
CA PHE A 147 11.91 -12.54 -7.93
C PHE A 147 12.37 -12.39 -9.38
N SER A 148 12.33 -11.18 -9.93
CA SER A 148 12.61 -10.87 -11.34
C SER A 148 13.30 -9.50 -11.48
N HIS A 149 13.92 -9.22 -12.62
CA HIS A 149 14.51 -7.90 -12.92
C HIS A 149 13.57 -6.73 -12.72
N LYS A 150 12.26 -6.93 -12.95
CA LYS A 150 11.27 -5.89 -12.66
C LYS A 150 11.16 -5.56 -11.17
N ASN A 151 11.41 -6.53 -10.31
CA ASN A 151 11.45 -6.31 -8.86
C ASN A 151 12.72 -5.54 -8.45
N GLU A 152 13.86 -5.74 -9.14
CA GLU A 152 15.08 -4.97 -8.91
C GLU A 152 14.85 -3.47 -9.16
N GLU A 153 14.10 -3.12 -10.22
CA GLU A 153 13.73 -1.73 -10.49
C GLU A 153 12.86 -1.13 -9.37
N TYR A 154 11.92 -1.90 -8.83
CA TYR A 154 11.12 -1.45 -7.69
C TYR A 154 11.96 -1.25 -6.42
N ILE A 155 12.94 -2.13 -6.16
CA ILE A 155 13.88 -1.97 -5.05
C ILE A 155 14.67 -0.68 -5.22
N LYS A 156 15.22 -0.45 -6.43
CA LYS A 156 15.99 0.77 -6.72
C LYS A 156 15.15 2.02 -6.46
N ASN A 157 13.93 2.09 -6.98
CA ASN A 157 13.04 3.22 -6.79
C ASN A 157 12.66 3.42 -5.32
N GLY A 158 12.45 2.32 -4.58
CA GLY A 158 12.18 2.35 -3.14
C GLY A 158 13.36 2.93 -2.37
N CYS A 159 14.56 2.40 -2.55
CA CYS A 159 15.76 2.92 -1.89
C CYS A 159 16.01 4.40 -2.27
N GLU A 160 15.89 4.76 -3.54
CA GLU A 160 16.05 6.16 -3.98
C GLU A 160 15.06 7.11 -3.31
N PHE A 161 13.83 6.67 -3.07
CA PHE A 161 12.81 7.50 -2.42
C PHE A 161 12.99 7.58 -0.91
N PHE A 162 13.15 6.45 -0.22
CA PHE A 162 13.18 6.40 1.24
C PHE A 162 14.52 6.82 1.85
N SER A 163 15.64 6.69 1.14
CA SER A 163 16.96 7.16 1.63
C SER A 163 17.13 8.70 1.61
N LYS A 164 16.21 9.44 0.96
CA LYS A 164 16.26 10.90 0.96
C LYS A 164 15.95 11.44 2.37
N CYS A 165 16.77 12.35 2.86
CA CYS A 165 16.54 13.01 4.15
C CYS A 165 15.23 13.82 4.20
N THR A 166 14.62 14.10 3.05
CA THR A 166 13.31 14.75 2.91
C THR A 166 12.13 13.81 3.03
N THR A 167 12.34 12.50 3.10
CA THR A 167 11.29 11.51 3.35
C THR A 167 11.27 11.17 4.84
N LYS A 168 10.10 11.29 5.48
CA LYS A 168 9.88 11.01 6.90
C LYS A 168 8.90 9.85 7.02
N ILE A 169 9.28 8.83 7.77
CA ILE A 169 8.48 7.62 7.99
C ILE A 169 7.79 7.71 9.35
N TYR A 170 6.49 7.42 9.37
CA TYR A 170 5.66 7.35 10.57
C TYR A 170 4.95 6.00 10.64
N ASN A 171 4.70 5.52 11.88
CA ASN A 171 3.90 4.32 12.14
C ASN A 171 2.78 4.66 13.12
N ASN A 172 1.85 5.47 12.68
CA ASN A 172 0.77 5.97 13.53
C ASN A 172 -0.61 5.61 12.96
N ASP A 173 -1.59 5.46 13.85
CA ASP A 173 -2.99 5.62 13.46
C ASP A 173 -3.18 7.01 12.84
N PHE A 174 -4.06 7.12 11.84
CA PHE A 174 -4.25 8.39 11.13
C PHE A 174 -4.67 9.54 12.04
N ARG A 175 -5.45 9.27 13.10
CA ARG A 175 -5.89 10.27 14.10
C ARG A 175 -4.72 10.86 14.86
N GLU A 176 -3.78 10.01 15.27
CA GLU A 176 -2.58 10.45 16.00
C GLU A 176 -1.63 11.20 15.06
N LEU A 177 -1.45 10.73 13.83
CA LEU A 177 -0.66 11.43 12.82
C LEU A 177 -1.19 12.86 12.58
N LEU A 178 -2.47 13.00 12.29
CA LEU A 178 -3.08 14.30 12.01
C LEU A 178 -2.98 15.23 13.23
N LYS A 179 -3.24 14.73 14.42
CA LYS A 179 -3.10 15.47 15.69
C LYS A 179 -1.67 15.96 15.91
N GLU A 180 -0.66 15.18 15.53
CA GLU A 180 0.76 15.59 15.60
C GLU A 180 1.09 16.65 14.56
N LEU A 181 0.75 16.41 13.30
CA LEU A 181 1.10 17.31 12.20
C LEU A 181 0.41 18.67 12.29
N LEU A 182 -0.85 18.71 12.74
CA LEU A 182 -1.58 19.97 12.92
C LEU A 182 -1.04 20.87 14.03
N LYS A 183 -0.19 20.35 14.93
CA LYS A 183 0.54 21.18 15.92
C LYS A 183 1.77 21.85 15.33
N MET A 184 2.22 21.43 14.16
CA MET A 184 3.41 22.01 13.51
C MET A 184 3.07 23.41 12.95
N LYS A 185 4.01 24.37 13.09
CA LYS A 185 3.81 25.74 12.61
C LYS A 185 3.67 25.89 11.09
N CYS A 186 4.00 24.83 10.33
CA CYS A 186 3.96 24.83 8.86
C CYS A 186 2.83 23.96 8.30
N HIS A 187 1.83 23.63 9.10
CA HIS A 187 0.74 22.73 8.66
C HIS A 187 -0.03 23.26 7.44
N GLU A 188 -0.12 24.59 7.28
CA GLU A 188 -0.75 25.23 6.11
C GLU A 188 -0.03 24.98 4.77
N LYS A 189 1.20 24.47 4.81
CA LYS A 189 1.99 24.09 3.63
C LYS A 189 1.86 22.61 3.27
N MET A 190 1.11 21.86 4.06
CA MET A 190 0.91 20.42 3.85
C MET A 190 -0.24 20.17 2.88
N PHE A 191 -0.05 19.18 2.03
CA PHE A 191 -1.11 18.57 1.23
C PHE A 191 -1.28 17.13 1.65
N PHE A 192 -2.48 16.75 2.06
CA PHE A 192 -2.78 15.42 2.59
C PHE A 192 -3.44 14.55 1.51
N TYR A 193 -2.93 13.34 1.36
CA TYR A 193 -3.55 12.31 0.55
C TYR A 193 -4.00 11.15 1.42
N PHE A 194 -5.25 10.73 1.21
CA PHE A 194 -5.89 9.63 1.93
C PHE A 194 -6.27 8.52 0.98
N ASP A 195 -5.88 7.29 1.29
CA ASP A 195 -6.32 6.05 0.64
C ASP A 195 -6.71 5.03 1.70
N PRO A 196 -7.77 5.32 2.49
CA PRO A 196 -8.17 4.47 3.60
C PRO A 196 -8.66 3.10 3.10
N PRO A 197 -8.73 2.09 3.97
CA PRO A 197 -9.48 0.87 3.67
C PRO A 197 -10.95 1.24 3.35
N TYR A 198 -11.51 0.65 2.30
CA TYR A 198 -12.86 1.02 1.86
C TYR A 198 -13.92 0.28 2.66
N LEU A 199 -14.92 0.99 3.17
CA LEU A 199 -16.02 0.43 3.93
C LEU A 199 -16.76 -0.65 3.11
N GLY A 200 -17.01 -1.82 3.73
CA GLY A 200 -17.71 -2.93 3.09
C GLY A 200 -16.90 -3.72 2.04
N THR A 201 -15.59 -3.48 1.94
CA THR A 201 -14.70 -4.33 1.13
C THR A 201 -14.07 -5.42 2.00
N THR A 202 -14.04 -6.65 1.49
CA THR A 202 -13.26 -7.75 2.09
C THR A 202 -11.81 -7.64 1.63
N ALA A 203 -11.08 -6.65 2.12
CA ALA A 203 -9.63 -6.62 1.95
C ALA A 203 -9.00 -7.55 3.00
N THR A 204 -7.98 -8.28 2.63
CA THR A 204 -7.21 -9.20 3.50
C THR A 204 -6.58 -8.53 4.72
N TYR A 205 -6.57 -7.21 4.77
CA TYR A 205 -6.13 -6.38 5.90
C TYR A 205 -7.17 -6.29 7.02
N ASN A 206 -8.43 -6.71 6.75
CA ASN A 206 -9.55 -6.58 7.69
C ASN A 206 -9.72 -7.80 8.61
N GLU A 207 -8.82 -8.78 8.58
CA GLU A 207 -8.98 -10.00 9.38
C GLU A 207 -8.77 -9.79 10.90
N ASN A 208 -8.20 -8.63 11.33
CA ASN A 208 -7.87 -8.37 12.74
C ASN A 208 -8.47 -7.11 13.37
N ASN A 209 -9.59 -6.63 12.95
CA ASN A 209 -10.36 -5.42 13.32
C ASN A 209 -10.53 -4.49 12.11
N GLY A 210 -11.24 -4.95 11.10
CA GLY A 210 -11.39 -4.24 9.85
C GLY A 210 -11.90 -2.81 10.01
N TRP A 211 -11.70 -2.00 8.98
CA TRP A 211 -12.19 -0.62 8.89
C TRP A 211 -13.68 -0.55 9.21
N SER A 212 -14.04 0.16 10.26
CA SER A 212 -15.37 0.26 10.81
C SER A 212 -16.10 1.54 10.36
N GLU A 213 -17.41 1.61 10.57
CA GLU A 213 -18.17 2.84 10.39
C GLU A 213 -17.68 3.96 11.33
N GLN A 214 -17.15 3.61 12.51
CA GLN A 214 -16.56 4.60 13.41
C GLN A 214 -15.27 5.18 12.83
N ASP A 215 -14.41 4.34 12.20
CA ASP A 215 -13.19 4.81 11.55
C ASP A 215 -13.52 5.73 10.37
N GLU A 216 -14.57 5.42 9.60
CA GLU A 216 -15.06 6.26 8.52
C GLU A 216 -15.56 7.61 9.05
N THR A 217 -16.34 7.60 10.14
CA THR A 217 -16.86 8.82 10.80
C THR A 217 -15.72 9.70 11.33
N ASP A 218 -14.75 9.09 12.00
CA ASP A 218 -13.58 9.81 12.52
C ASP A 218 -12.75 10.42 11.39
N LEU A 219 -12.55 9.67 10.30
CA LEU A 219 -11.84 10.18 9.13
C LEU A 219 -12.56 11.41 8.54
N TYR A 220 -13.86 11.35 8.36
CA TYR A 220 -14.63 12.48 7.83
C TYR A 220 -14.54 13.70 8.74
N SER A 221 -14.62 13.52 10.05
CA SER A 221 -14.41 14.60 11.01
C SER A 221 -13.02 15.25 10.90
N GLU A 222 -11.98 14.45 10.64
CA GLU A 222 -10.62 14.99 10.42
C GLU A 222 -10.52 15.74 9.08
N LEU A 223 -11.18 15.26 8.01
CA LEU A 223 -11.24 15.95 6.72
C LEU A 223 -11.95 17.31 6.81
N GLU A 224 -13.03 17.38 7.60
CA GLU A 224 -13.74 18.64 7.89
C GLU A 224 -12.81 19.64 8.61
N LYS A 225 -12.10 19.21 9.65
CA LYS A 225 -11.13 20.05 10.36
C LYS A 225 -10.03 20.57 9.43
N LEU A 226 -9.48 19.71 8.56
CA LEU A 226 -8.49 20.14 7.56
C LEU A 226 -9.08 21.23 6.65
N SER A 227 -10.34 21.08 6.24
CA SER A 227 -11.02 22.05 5.40
C SER A 227 -11.26 23.38 6.14
N GLU A 228 -11.62 23.36 7.42
CA GLU A 228 -11.78 24.53 8.28
C GLU A 228 -10.45 25.31 8.43
N TYR A 229 -9.33 24.59 8.46
CA TYR A 229 -7.98 25.20 8.45
C TYR A 229 -7.50 25.65 7.06
N ASN A 230 -8.34 25.53 6.02
CA ASN A 230 -7.96 25.77 4.62
C ASN A 230 -6.78 24.92 4.14
N ILE A 231 -6.58 23.73 4.70
CA ILE A 231 -5.58 22.78 4.29
C ILE A 231 -6.16 21.92 3.16
N LYS A 232 -5.45 21.86 2.05
CA LYS A 232 -5.89 21.06 0.90
C LYS A 232 -5.64 19.57 1.14
N TRP A 233 -6.64 18.77 0.77
CA TRP A 233 -6.55 17.32 0.81
C TRP A 233 -7.24 16.65 -0.38
N ALA A 234 -6.82 15.43 -0.66
CA ALA A 234 -7.47 14.54 -1.62
C ALA A 234 -7.64 13.15 -1.01
N MET A 235 -8.78 12.50 -1.27
CA MET A 235 -9.09 11.16 -0.78
C MET A 235 -9.53 10.26 -1.93
N SER A 236 -8.86 9.13 -2.12
CA SER A 236 -9.36 8.03 -2.95
C SER A 236 -10.38 7.21 -2.16
N ASN A 237 -11.52 6.91 -2.76
CA ASN A 237 -12.51 6.02 -2.16
C ASN A 237 -13.39 5.37 -3.25
N VAL A 238 -14.29 4.46 -2.85
CA VAL A 238 -15.22 3.76 -3.75
C VAL A 238 -16.65 4.08 -3.37
N ILE A 239 -17.39 4.73 -4.29
CA ILE A 239 -18.81 5.08 -4.07
C ILE A 239 -19.70 3.83 -4.13
N ASN A 240 -19.38 2.89 -5.02
CA ASN A 240 -20.16 1.67 -5.19
C ASN A 240 -19.23 0.47 -5.36
N ASN A 241 -19.40 -0.55 -4.55
CA ASN A 241 -18.67 -1.81 -4.64
C ASN A 241 -19.64 -2.98 -4.76
N LYS A 242 -19.73 -3.60 -5.93
CA LYS A 242 -20.60 -4.76 -6.20
C LYS A 242 -22.07 -4.54 -5.79
N GLY A 243 -22.60 -3.35 -6.03
CA GLY A 243 -23.98 -2.99 -5.70
C GLY A 243 -24.19 -2.48 -4.27
N ARG A 244 -23.14 -2.44 -3.45
CA ARG A 244 -23.17 -1.79 -2.13
C ARG A 244 -22.72 -0.35 -2.28
N VAL A 245 -23.63 0.57 -2.04
CA VAL A 245 -23.39 2.02 -2.09
C VAL A 245 -22.83 2.47 -0.74
N ASN A 246 -21.75 3.23 -0.75
CA ASN A 246 -21.24 3.91 0.44
C ASN A 246 -22.03 5.21 0.65
N GLN A 247 -23.17 5.10 1.36
CA GLN A 247 -24.04 6.23 1.59
C GLN A 247 -23.39 7.29 2.48
N MET A 248 -22.63 6.88 3.49
CA MET A 248 -21.89 7.82 4.36
C MET A 248 -20.96 8.72 3.55
N LEU A 249 -20.26 8.15 2.55
CA LEU A 249 -19.39 8.92 1.67
C LEU A 249 -20.17 9.92 0.82
N ILE A 250 -21.30 9.50 0.27
CA ILE A 250 -22.15 10.39 -0.56
C ILE A 250 -22.69 11.55 0.30
N ASP A 251 -23.23 11.25 1.47
CA ASP A 251 -23.75 12.25 2.39
C ASP A 251 -22.67 13.25 2.81
N GLN A 252 -21.44 12.77 3.03
CA GLN A 252 -20.29 13.60 3.37
C GLN A 252 -19.86 14.52 2.22
N ILE A 253 -19.87 14.02 0.98
CA ILE A 253 -19.56 14.81 -0.22
C ILE A 253 -20.59 15.93 -0.40
N ASP A 254 -21.86 15.58 -0.30
CA ASP A 254 -22.97 16.52 -0.53
C ASP A 254 -23.04 17.60 0.57
N ALA A 255 -22.86 17.21 1.84
CA ALA A 255 -22.90 18.14 2.98
C ALA A 255 -21.80 19.21 2.90
N ASN A 256 -20.62 18.86 2.38
CA ASN A 256 -19.45 19.74 2.34
C ASN A 256 -19.16 20.32 0.95
N ASN A 257 -19.97 19.99 -0.08
CA ASN A 257 -19.75 20.39 -1.47
C ASN A 257 -18.35 20.03 -1.99
N TYR A 258 -17.83 18.84 -1.65
CA TYR A 258 -16.54 18.39 -2.12
C TYR A 258 -16.54 18.05 -3.61
N ASN A 259 -15.43 18.30 -4.29
CA ASN A 259 -15.28 17.97 -5.69
C ASN A 259 -15.02 16.47 -5.87
N VAL A 260 -15.70 15.85 -6.84
CA VAL A 260 -15.58 14.42 -7.16
C VAL A 260 -14.99 14.25 -8.56
N HIS A 261 -13.82 13.66 -8.64
CA HIS A 261 -13.14 13.33 -9.89
C HIS A 261 -13.30 11.84 -10.19
N THR A 262 -13.72 11.53 -11.41
CA THR A 262 -13.88 10.16 -11.90
C THR A 262 -12.83 9.85 -12.96
N PHE A 263 -12.40 8.59 -13.04
CA PHE A 263 -11.42 8.13 -14.00
C PHE A 263 -12.07 7.20 -15.03
N ASP A 264 -12.19 7.64 -16.28
CA ASP A 264 -12.88 6.90 -17.34
C ASP A 264 -12.30 5.50 -17.56
N GLY A 265 -13.20 4.51 -17.73
CA GLY A 265 -12.86 3.13 -18.00
C GLY A 265 -12.15 2.41 -16.83
N PHE A 266 -12.19 2.98 -15.63
CA PHE A 266 -11.66 2.30 -14.45
C PHE A 266 -12.78 1.59 -13.69
N THR A 267 -12.71 0.26 -13.72
CA THR A 267 -13.45 -0.62 -12.82
C THR A 267 -12.45 -1.28 -11.89
N TYR A 268 -12.62 -1.13 -10.59
CA TYR A 268 -11.81 -1.83 -9.60
C TYR A 268 -12.07 -3.34 -9.73
N MET A 269 -11.02 -4.11 -10.06
CA MET A 269 -11.10 -5.57 -10.02
C MET A 269 -10.82 -6.04 -8.59
N ALA A 270 -11.87 -6.22 -7.79
CA ALA A 270 -11.75 -7.03 -6.59
C ALA A 270 -11.36 -8.47 -6.99
N CYS A 271 -10.47 -9.11 -6.24
CA CYS A 271 -10.10 -10.51 -6.47
C CYS A 271 -11.35 -11.40 -6.50
N GLY A 272 -11.73 -11.87 -7.68
CA GLY A 272 -12.89 -12.73 -7.90
C GLY A 272 -13.46 -12.60 -9.31
N LYS A 273 -13.85 -13.73 -9.92
CA LYS A 273 -14.52 -13.77 -11.23
C LYS A 273 -15.91 -13.11 -11.10
N GLY A 274 -16.04 -11.87 -11.54
CA GLY A 274 -17.32 -11.18 -11.61
C GLY A 274 -17.13 -9.74 -12.11
N ASN A 275 -18.03 -9.25 -12.94
CA ASN A 275 -18.11 -7.86 -13.36
C ASN A 275 -18.37 -6.98 -12.11
N SER A 276 -17.30 -6.48 -11.49
CA SER A 276 -17.44 -5.51 -10.41
C SER A 276 -17.44 -4.11 -11.00
N ASN A 277 -18.60 -3.48 -11.08
CA ASN A 277 -18.74 -2.05 -11.42
C ASN A 277 -18.38 -1.18 -10.20
N ALA A 278 -17.24 -1.44 -9.58
CA ALA A 278 -16.77 -0.58 -8.51
C ALA A 278 -16.20 0.69 -9.13
N LYS A 279 -16.81 1.84 -8.81
CA LYS A 279 -16.40 3.15 -9.29
C LYS A 279 -15.49 3.79 -8.24
N GLU A 280 -14.20 3.75 -8.49
CA GLU A 280 -13.22 4.46 -7.68
C GLU A 280 -13.20 5.95 -8.09
N VAL A 281 -13.17 6.83 -7.10
CA VAL A 281 -13.20 8.29 -7.27
C VAL A 281 -12.07 8.91 -6.46
N LEU A 282 -11.69 10.13 -6.85
CA LEU A 282 -10.90 11.02 -6.02
C LEU A 282 -11.78 12.17 -5.57
N ILE A 283 -11.78 12.44 -4.29
CA ILE A 283 -12.55 13.51 -3.64
C ILE A 283 -11.56 14.56 -3.16
N THR A 284 -11.86 15.83 -3.39
CA THR A 284 -11.00 16.95 -2.96
C THR A 284 -11.82 18.08 -2.34
N ASN A 285 -11.21 18.86 -1.44
CA ASN A 285 -11.81 20.04 -0.85
C ASN A 285 -11.45 21.36 -1.57
N TYR A 286 -10.88 21.29 -2.76
CA TYR A 286 -10.46 22.48 -3.55
C TYR A 286 -10.85 22.35 -4.99
#